data_8cd3a5e58091450ff9bcd243e3289094
#
_entry.id   8cd3a5e58091450ff9bcd243e3289094
#
_cell.length_a   1.000
_cell.length_b   1.000
_cell.length_c   1.000
_cell.angle_alpha   90.00
_cell.angle_beta   90.00
_cell.angle_gamma   90.00
#
_symmetry.space_group_name_H-M   'P 1'
#
loop_
_entity.id
_entity.type
_entity.pdbx_description
1 polymer ?
#
loop_
_entity_poly.entity_id
_entity_poly.type
_entity_poly.pdbx_seq_one_letter_code
_entity_poly.pdbx_strand_id
1 'polypeptide(L)'
;MRKNAIVMGASSGMGREVALLLLADGWQVGVAARRADALEQLRKQYPEQVTVAVIDVTDETAGEQLTALAERMGGMDLYFHASGIGKQNPNVDAEIELLTVGTNGMGFTRMIDAAFGYMAKHGGGHIAAITSVAGTKGLGMAPSYSATKAFQNIYLQALEQLANMRKLNISFTDIRPGFVATALLDDEHHYPMLMNVQTTARLIMKAVKAKKHVAIVDWRYRVLIALWRRVPRCIWRHLPIKTKD
;
A
#
# COMPACT_ATOMS: atom_id res chain seq x y z
N MET A 1 12.06 6.85 -23.46
CA MET A 1 11.95 5.47 -22.94
C MET A 1 10.58 5.29 -22.31
N ARG A 2 9.95 4.13 -22.46
CA ARG A 2 8.72 3.77 -21.73
C ARG A 2 9.07 3.60 -20.25
N LYS A 3 8.19 4.03 -19.36
CA LYS A 3 8.36 3.89 -17.90
C LYS A 3 7.77 2.57 -17.42
N ASN A 4 8.45 1.92 -16.50
CA ASN A 4 8.07 0.62 -15.94
C ASN A 4 7.55 0.79 -14.51
N ALA A 5 6.35 0.33 -14.22
CA ALA A 5 5.79 0.28 -12.88
C ALA A 5 5.47 -1.16 -12.46
N ILE A 6 5.72 -1.51 -11.22
CA ILE A 6 5.24 -2.77 -10.64
C ILE A 6 4.21 -2.45 -9.57
N VAL A 7 3.02 -3.04 -9.70
CA VAL A 7 1.91 -2.90 -8.75
C VAL A 7 1.70 -4.22 -8.02
N MET A 8 2.11 -4.26 -6.75
CA MET A 8 1.83 -5.37 -5.84
C MET A 8 0.44 -5.19 -5.22
N GLY A 9 -0.42 -6.22 -5.33
CA GLY A 9 -1.82 -6.15 -4.94
C GLY A 9 -2.75 -5.69 -6.08
N ALA A 10 -2.36 -5.94 -7.34
CA ALA A 10 -3.07 -5.48 -8.54
C ALA A 10 -4.35 -6.27 -8.88
N SER A 11 -4.70 -7.31 -8.13
CA SER A 11 -5.84 -8.17 -8.47
C SER A 11 -7.22 -7.57 -8.13
N SER A 12 -7.29 -6.52 -7.29
CA SER A 12 -8.55 -5.85 -6.92
C SER A 12 -8.33 -4.48 -6.26
N GLY A 13 -9.42 -3.79 -5.96
CA GLY A 13 -9.43 -2.58 -5.15
C GLY A 13 -8.51 -1.47 -5.67
N MET A 14 -7.88 -0.74 -4.77
CA MET A 14 -7.02 0.40 -5.12
C MET A 14 -5.83 0.01 -5.99
N GLY A 15 -5.21 -1.16 -5.74
CA GLY A 15 -4.08 -1.62 -6.56
C GLY A 15 -4.45 -1.83 -8.02
N ARG A 16 -5.62 -2.46 -8.28
CA ARG A 16 -6.13 -2.67 -9.64
C ARG A 16 -6.45 -1.33 -10.34
N GLU A 17 -7.11 -0.43 -9.66
CA GLU A 17 -7.44 0.89 -10.23
C GLU A 17 -6.17 1.72 -10.53
N VAL A 18 -5.15 1.66 -9.66
CA VAL A 18 -3.86 2.31 -9.92
C VAL A 18 -3.16 1.69 -11.12
N ALA A 19 -3.18 0.36 -11.27
CA ALA A 19 -2.63 -0.32 -12.43
C ALA A 19 -3.32 0.15 -13.73
N LEU A 20 -4.65 0.24 -13.74
CA LEU A 20 -5.41 0.75 -14.89
C LEU A 20 -5.07 2.21 -15.24
N LEU A 21 -4.88 3.06 -14.24
CA LEU A 21 -4.48 4.46 -14.45
C LEU A 21 -3.05 4.56 -15.01
N LEU A 22 -2.13 3.72 -14.56
CA LEU A 22 -0.77 3.65 -15.11
C LEU A 22 -0.76 3.18 -16.57
N LEU A 23 -1.57 2.14 -16.88
CA LEU A 23 -1.73 1.66 -18.26
C LEU A 23 -2.31 2.75 -19.17
N ALA A 24 -3.33 3.48 -18.73
CA ALA A 24 -3.90 4.61 -19.46
C ALA A 24 -2.89 5.76 -19.67
N ASP A 25 -1.94 5.94 -18.76
CA ASP A 25 -0.82 6.89 -18.89
C ASP A 25 0.34 6.35 -19.77
N GLY A 26 0.21 5.17 -20.39
CA GLY A 26 1.19 4.58 -21.32
C GLY A 26 2.37 3.87 -20.65
N TRP A 27 2.28 3.51 -19.38
CA TRP A 27 3.32 2.74 -18.69
C TRP A 27 3.29 1.27 -19.08
N GLN A 28 4.44 0.61 -18.99
CA GLN A 28 4.53 -0.84 -18.87
C GLN A 28 4.26 -1.19 -17.41
N VAL A 29 3.36 -2.14 -17.14
CA VAL A 29 2.93 -2.44 -15.77
C VAL A 29 3.12 -3.91 -15.45
N GLY A 30 4.00 -4.20 -14.51
CA GLY A 30 4.06 -5.48 -13.82
C GLY A 30 2.93 -5.56 -12.80
N VAL A 31 1.99 -6.48 -13.02
CA VAL A 31 0.89 -6.71 -12.10
C VAL A 31 1.17 -7.95 -11.27
N ALA A 32 1.20 -7.79 -9.95
CA ALA A 32 1.54 -8.86 -9.01
C ALA A 32 0.49 -9.01 -7.91
N ALA A 33 0.08 -10.23 -7.64
CA ALA A 33 -0.83 -10.64 -6.55
C ALA A 33 -0.91 -12.17 -6.47
N ARG A 34 -1.63 -12.70 -5.48
CA ARG A 34 -1.88 -14.14 -5.33
C ARG A 34 -2.87 -14.72 -6.35
N ARG A 35 -3.86 -13.94 -6.79
CA ARG A 35 -4.94 -14.39 -7.68
C ARG A 35 -4.53 -14.28 -9.14
N ALA A 36 -4.06 -15.39 -9.71
CA ALA A 36 -3.58 -15.47 -11.09
C ALA A 36 -4.63 -15.03 -12.11
N ASP A 37 -5.87 -15.54 -11.99
CA ASP A 37 -6.95 -15.29 -12.95
C ASP A 37 -7.26 -13.78 -13.09
N ALA A 38 -7.27 -13.03 -11.99
CA ALA A 38 -7.51 -11.60 -12.00
C ALA A 38 -6.38 -10.82 -12.70
N LEU A 39 -5.13 -11.27 -12.56
CA LEU A 39 -3.97 -10.69 -13.24
C LEU A 39 -3.99 -11.01 -14.74
N GLU A 40 -4.32 -12.24 -15.10
CA GLU A 40 -4.44 -12.67 -16.49
C GLU A 40 -5.57 -11.94 -17.25
N GLN A 41 -6.66 -11.56 -16.56
CA GLN A 41 -7.69 -10.69 -17.14
C GLN A 41 -7.12 -9.33 -17.54
N LEU A 42 -6.26 -8.72 -16.71
CA LEU A 42 -5.57 -7.48 -17.04
C LEU A 42 -4.63 -7.66 -18.23
N ARG A 43 -3.86 -8.74 -18.26
CA ARG A 43 -2.97 -9.06 -19.38
C ARG A 43 -3.72 -9.23 -20.69
N LYS A 44 -4.88 -9.92 -20.67
CA LYS A 44 -5.72 -10.07 -21.88
C LYS A 44 -6.25 -8.74 -22.40
N GLN A 45 -6.56 -7.79 -21.52
CA GLN A 45 -7.01 -6.45 -21.92
C GLN A 45 -5.88 -5.56 -22.45
N TYR A 46 -4.65 -5.74 -21.92
CA TYR A 46 -3.48 -4.92 -22.24
C TYR A 46 -2.24 -5.80 -22.54
N PRO A 47 -2.28 -6.63 -23.60
CA PRO A 47 -1.26 -7.68 -23.85
C PRO A 47 0.15 -7.11 -24.05
N GLU A 48 0.26 -5.90 -24.63
CA GLU A 48 1.53 -5.24 -24.93
C GLU A 48 2.12 -4.43 -23.75
N GLN A 49 1.33 -4.26 -22.68
CA GLN A 49 1.74 -3.37 -21.58
C GLN A 49 1.79 -4.10 -20.24
N VAL A 50 1.20 -5.28 -20.11
CA VAL A 50 1.08 -5.99 -18.82
C VAL A 50 1.96 -7.23 -18.78
N THR A 51 2.82 -7.26 -17.75
CA THR A 51 3.58 -8.45 -17.35
C THR A 51 3.02 -8.99 -16.04
N VAL A 52 2.68 -10.29 -15.98
CA VAL A 52 2.07 -10.93 -14.81
C VAL A 52 3.12 -11.62 -13.95
N ALA A 53 2.97 -11.52 -12.63
CA ALA A 53 3.66 -12.36 -11.65
C ALA A 53 2.70 -12.76 -10.52
N VAL A 54 2.61 -14.05 -10.24
CA VAL A 54 1.86 -14.55 -9.07
C VAL A 54 2.81 -14.51 -7.88
N ILE A 55 2.55 -13.59 -6.94
CA ILE A 55 3.41 -13.37 -5.76
C ILE A 55 2.53 -13.31 -4.52
N ASP A 56 2.86 -14.14 -3.51
CA ASP A 56 2.38 -13.97 -2.15
C ASP A 56 3.45 -13.26 -1.33
N VAL A 57 3.14 -12.11 -0.78
CA VAL A 57 4.10 -11.30 0.02
C VAL A 57 4.58 -12.02 1.29
N THR A 58 3.85 -13.05 1.73
CA THR A 58 4.23 -13.87 2.90
C THR A 58 5.25 -14.96 2.57
N ASP A 59 5.42 -15.29 1.29
CA ASP A 59 6.43 -16.24 0.82
C ASP A 59 7.84 -15.68 1.05
N GLU A 60 8.77 -16.54 1.50
CA GLU A 60 10.15 -16.13 1.76
C GLU A 60 10.89 -15.67 0.50
N THR A 61 10.51 -16.19 -0.66
CA THR A 61 11.08 -15.84 -1.97
C THR A 61 10.41 -14.66 -2.65
N ALA A 62 9.36 -14.05 -2.05
CA ALA A 62 8.59 -12.99 -2.69
C ALA A 62 9.44 -11.78 -3.15
N GLY A 63 10.49 -11.45 -2.39
CA GLY A 63 11.43 -10.39 -2.76
C GLY A 63 12.24 -10.72 -4.03
N GLU A 64 12.67 -11.98 -4.17
CA GLU A 64 13.38 -12.46 -5.36
C GLU A 64 12.44 -12.49 -6.57
N GLN A 65 11.17 -12.93 -6.38
CA GLN A 65 10.16 -12.92 -7.43
C GLN A 65 9.85 -11.49 -7.92
N LEU A 66 9.83 -10.49 -7.03
CA LEU A 66 9.71 -9.08 -7.40
C LEU A 66 10.89 -8.60 -8.25
N THR A 67 12.11 -8.93 -7.83
CA THR A 67 13.32 -8.57 -8.56
C THR A 67 13.34 -9.22 -9.95
N ALA A 68 13.01 -10.50 -10.04
CA ALA A 68 12.90 -11.21 -11.30
C ALA A 68 11.82 -10.61 -12.23
N LEU A 69 10.70 -10.12 -11.67
CA LEU A 69 9.70 -9.38 -12.46
C LEU A 69 10.27 -8.07 -13.00
N ALA A 70 11.00 -7.31 -12.19
CA ALA A 70 11.64 -6.07 -12.63
C ALA A 70 12.65 -6.32 -13.75
N GLU A 71 13.48 -7.36 -13.65
CA GLU A 71 14.43 -7.75 -14.70
C GLU A 71 13.72 -8.12 -16.02
N ARG A 72 12.65 -8.93 -15.95
CA ARG A 72 11.85 -9.30 -17.15
C ARG A 72 11.23 -8.09 -17.85
N MET A 73 10.92 -7.04 -17.10
CA MET A 73 10.36 -5.78 -17.63
C MET A 73 11.43 -4.82 -18.14
N GLY A 74 12.72 -5.10 -17.94
CA GLY A 74 13.81 -4.21 -18.28
C GLY A 74 13.96 -3.01 -17.33
N GLY A 75 13.45 -3.12 -16.09
CA GLY A 75 13.60 -2.12 -15.05
C GLY A 75 12.32 -1.86 -14.23
N MET A 76 12.47 -1.03 -13.18
CA MET A 76 11.36 -0.64 -12.29
C MET A 76 11.55 0.82 -11.85
N ASP A 77 10.84 1.74 -12.52
CA ASP A 77 10.86 3.18 -12.18
C ASP A 77 9.92 3.49 -11.01
N LEU A 78 8.82 2.73 -10.87
CA LEU A 78 7.84 2.84 -9.79
C LEU A 78 7.52 1.47 -9.21
N TYR A 79 7.72 1.32 -7.91
CA TYR A 79 7.14 0.23 -7.14
C TYR A 79 5.93 0.76 -6.36
N PHE A 80 4.74 0.21 -6.64
CA PHE A 80 3.50 0.57 -5.95
C PHE A 80 3.01 -0.61 -5.10
N HIS A 81 3.09 -0.48 -3.77
CA HIS A 81 2.66 -1.51 -2.83
C HIS A 81 1.22 -1.25 -2.37
N ALA A 82 0.30 -2.10 -2.79
CA ALA A 82 -1.11 -2.09 -2.37
C ALA A 82 -1.54 -3.39 -1.68
N SER A 83 -0.61 -4.33 -1.46
CA SER A 83 -0.91 -5.57 -0.76
C SER A 83 -1.06 -5.31 0.73
N GLY A 84 -2.08 -5.90 1.32
CA GLY A 84 -2.32 -5.80 2.75
C GLY A 84 -3.68 -6.36 3.11
N ILE A 85 -3.84 -6.69 4.36
CA ILE A 85 -5.10 -7.16 4.94
C ILE A 85 -5.47 -6.32 6.14
N GLY A 86 -6.76 -6.33 6.49
CA GLY A 86 -7.28 -5.67 7.68
C GLY A 86 -8.61 -6.28 8.05
N LYS A 87 -8.77 -6.61 9.32
CA LYS A 87 -10.00 -7.12 9.89
C LYS A 87 -10.18 -6.53 11.27
N GLN A 88 -11.41 -6.22 11.65
CA GLN A 88 -11.71 -5.90 13.04
C GLN A 88 -11.55 -7.16 13.88
N ASN A 89 -10.94 -7.02 15.06
CA ASN A 89 -10.66 -8.14 15.95
C ASN A 89 -10.75 -7.72 17.43
N PRO A 90 -11.95 -7.32 17.89
CA PRO A 90 -12.11 -6.86 19.26
C PRO A 90 -11.86 -7.96 20.31
N ASN A 91 -11.93 -9.24 19.91
CA ASN A 91 -11.68 -10.39 20.77
C ASN A 91 -10.20 -10.81 20.82
N VAL A 92 -9.34 -10.15 20.04
CA VAL A 92 -7.91 -10.42 19.96
C VAL A 92 -7.62 -11.90 19.58
N ASP A 93 -8.35 -12.41 18.58
CA ASP A 93 -8.11 -13.73 18.02
C ASP A 93 -6.68 -13.79 17.46
N ALA A 94 -5.88 -14.72 17.96
CA ALA A 94 -4.45 -14.80 17.65
C ALA A 94 -4.16 -15.09 16.18
N GLU A 95 -5.01 -15.87 15.50
CA GLU A 95 -4.84 -16.19 14.07
C GLU A 95 -4.99 -14.91 13.24
N ILE A 96 -5.99 -14.08 13.50
CA ILE A 96 -6.21 -12.81 12.81
C ILE A 96 -5.07 -11.84 13.07
N GLU A 97 -4.61 -11.72 14.33
CA GLU A 97 -3.50 -10.83 14.70
C GLU A 97 -2.20 -11.26 14.00
N LEU A 98 -1.83 -12.54 14.08
CA LEU A 98 -0.60 -13.06 13.49
C LEU A 98 -0.62 -13.00 11.95
N LEU A 99 -1.75 -13.34 11.33
CA LEU A 99 -1.93 -13.21 9.88
C LEU A 99 -1.76 -11.75 9.42
N THR A 100 -2.31 -10.81 10.18
CA THR A 100 -2.19 -9.37 9.90
C THR A 100 -0.72 -8.91 10.04
N VAL A 101 -0.02 -9.32 11.08
CA VAL A 101 1.39 -9.00 11.28
C VAL A 101 2.26 -9.65 10.20
N GLY A 102 2.02 -10.91 9.87
CA GLY A 102 2.74 -11.64 8.81
C GLY A 102 2.62 -10.93 7.46
N THR A 103 1.40 -10.54 7.08
CA THR A 103 1.17 -9.88 5.78
C THR A 103 1.63 -8.43 5.78
N ASN A 104 1.14 -7.63 6.74
CA ASN A 104 1.35 -6.17 6.73
C ASN A 104 2.68 -5.75 7.36
N GLY A 105 3.31 -6.59 8.17
CA GLY A 105 4.63 -6.37 8.77
C GLY A 105 5.71 -7.06 7.94
N MET A 106 5.86 -8.37 8.09
CA MET A 106 6.95 -9.14 7.47
C MET A 106 6.87 -9.10 5.94
N GLY A 107 5.69 -9.40 5.35
CA GLY A 107 5.49 -9.38 3.91
C GLY A 107 5.73 -7.99 3.31
N PHE A 108 5.22 -6.95 3.97
CA PHE A 108 5.50 -5.56 3.58
C PHE A 108 7.00 -5.26 3.58
N THR A 109 7.70 -5.56 4.66
CA THR A 109 9.15 -5.33 4.79
C THR A 109 9.91 -6.01 3.67
N ARG A 110 9.68 -7.31 3.45
CA ARG A 110 10.33 -8.10 2.39
C ARG A 110 10.17 -7.46 1.01
N MET A 111 8.97 -7.01 0.67
CA MET A 111 8.70 -6.41 -0.63
C MET A 111 9.31 -5.02 -0.80
N ILE A 112 9.24 -4.18 0.25
CA ILE A 112 9.82 -2.84 0.23
C ILE A 112 11.35 -2.91 0.19
N ASP A 113 11.97 -3.83 0.93
CA ASP A 113 13.42 -4.02 0.93
C ASP A 113 13.92 -4.49 -0.44
N ALA A 114 13.23 -5.43 -1.07
CA ALA A 114 13.56 -5.89 -2.41
C ALA A 114 13.49 -4.73 -3.43
N ALA A 115 12.43 -3.91 -3.38
CA ALA A 115 12.28 -2.74 -4.23
C ALA A 115 13.37 -1.69 -3.97
N PHE A 116 13.66 -1.39 -2.69
CA PHE A 116 14.72 -0.47 -2.30
C PHE A 116 16.09 -0.94 -2.76
N GLY A 117 16.41 -2.21 -2.50
CA GLY A 117 17.68 -2.81 -2.91
C GLY A 117 17.87 -2.83 -4.43
N TYR A 118 16.80 -3.12 -5.18
CA TYR A 118 16.82 -3.04 -6.64
C TYR A 118 17.09 -1.61 -7.11
N MET A 119 16.30 -0.63 -6.67
CA MET A 119 16.44 0.77 -7.07
C MET A 119 17.79 1.36 -6.68
N ALA A 120 18.35 0.97 -5.53
CA ALA A 120 19.67 1.42 -5.10
C ALA A 120 20.81 0.99 -6.04
N LYS A 121 20.65 -0.14 -6.73
CA LYS A 121 21.61 -0.69 -7.70
C LYS A 121 21.38 -0.19 -9.12
N HIS A 122 20.16 0.26 -9.45
CA HIS A 122 19.74 0.59 -10.82
C HIS A 122 19.45 2.09 -11.02
N GLY A 123 20.12 2.98 -10.25
CA GLY A 123 20.07 4.43 -10.49
C GLY A 123 18.88 5.16 -9.85
N GLY A 124 18.08 4.49 -9.05
CA GLY A 124 16.98 5.08 -8.31
C GLY A 124 15.59 4.65 -8.78
N GLY A 125 14.57 5.38 -8.33
CA GLY A 125 13.18 5.10 -8.65
C GLY A 125 12.21 5.75 -7.65
N HIS A 126 10.99 5.22 -7.60
CA HIS A 126 9.96 5.71 -6.70
C HIS A 126 9.26 4.53 -6.00
N ILE A 127 9.27 4.53 -4.67
CA ILE A 127 8.52 3.59 -3.83
C ILE A 127 7.27 4.30 -3.31
N ALA A 128 6.10 3.82 -3.70
CA ALA A 128 4.82 4.30 -3.20
C ALA A 128 4.07 3.16 -2.52
N ALA A 129 3.54 3.38 -1.32
CA ALA A 129 2.84 2.33 -0.60
C ALA A 129 1.54 2.82 0.05
N ILE A 130 0.50 1.99 -0.06
CA ILE A 130 -0.76 2.20 0.65
C ILE A 130 -0.60 1.73 2.09
N THR A 131 -0.51 2.69 2.99
CA THR A 131 -0.54 2.47 4.44
C THR A 131 -1.96 2.71 4.98
N SER A 132 -2.18 3.62 5.92
CA SER A 132 -3.52 4.03 6.39
C SER A 132 -3.46 5.21 7.35
N VAL A 133 -4.53 5.96 7.45
CA VAL A 133 -4.76 6.89 8.58
C VAL A 133 -4.83 6.15 9.93
N ALA A 134 -5.21 4.86 9.93
CA ALA A 134 -5.26 4.01 11.10
C ALA A 134 -3.88 3.84 11.80
N GLY A 135 -2.78 4.01 11.06
CA GLY A 135 -1.43 4.00 11.62
C GLY A 135 -1.07 5.24 12.46
N THR A 136 -1.99 6.18 12.62
CA THR A 136 -1.72 7.42 13.42
C THR A 136 -1.92 7.20 14.92
N LYS A 137 -2.83 6.32 15.30
CA LYS A 137 -3.19 5.99 16.69
C LYS A 137 -3.55 4.51 16.80
N GLY A 138 -3.33 3.88 17.94
CA GLY A 138 -3.82 2.54 18.22
C GLY A 138 -5.36 2.51 18.24
N LEU A 139 -5.95 1.56 17.52
CA LEU A 139 -7.41 1.35 17.44
C LEU A 139 -7.77 0.04 18.11
N GLY A 140 -8.57 0.09 19.18
CA GLY A 140 -8.96 -1.09 19.95
C GLY A 140 -9.77 -2.11 19.16
N MET A 141 -10.52 -1.68 18.14
CA MET A 141 -11.27 -2.58 17.25
C MET A 141 -10.39 -3.34 16.25
N ALA A 142 -9.13 -2.90 16.02
CA ALA A 142 -8.21 -3.52 15.07
C ALA A 142 -6.76 -3.33 15.54
N PRO A 143 -6.32 -4.03 16.62
CA PRO A 143 -5.02 -3.79 17.26
C PRO A 143 -3.84 -4.02 16.31
N SER A 144 -3.68 -5.22 15.75
CA SER A 144 -2.59 -5.55 14.81
C SER A 144 -2.63 -4.70 13.55
N TYR A 145 -3.84 -4.43 13.01
CA TYR A 145 -3.95 -3.59 11.82
C TYR A 145 -3.41 -2.19 12.06
N SER A 146 -3.88 -1.51 13.11
CA SER A 146 -3.40 -0.16 13.43
C SER A 146 -1.90 -0.13 13.76
N ALA A 147 -1.41 -1.13 14.48
CA ALA A 147 0.01 -1.27 14.81
C ALA A 147 0.86 -1.51 13.55
N THR A 148 0.44 -2.42 12.66
CA THR A 148 1.18 -2.66 11.40
C THR A 148 1.15 -1.46 10.46
N LYS A 149 0.06 -0.69 10.42
CA LYS A 149 0.00 0.54 9.63
C LYS A 149 0.90 1.66 10.21
N ALA A 150 1.04 1.72 11.52
CA ALA A 150 2.02 2.61 12.17
C ALA A 150 3.46 2.18 11.86
N PHE A 151 3.74 0.88 11.94
CA PHE A 151 5.02 0.31 11.52
C PHE A 151 5.37 0.70 10.08
N GLN A 152 4.46 0.49 9.12
CA GLN A 152 4.66 0.84 7.71
C GLN A 152 4.99 2.33 7.52
N ASN A 153 4.25 3.23 8.22
CA ASN A 153 4.50 4.68 8.16
C ASN A 153 5.92 5.05 8.61
N ILE A 154 6.37 4.48 9.73
CA ILE A 154 7.72 4.75 10.28
C ILE A 154 8.79 4.09 9.43
N TYR A 155 8.54 2.88 8.93
CA TYR A 155 9.49 2.16 8.11
C TYR A 155 9.80 2.90 6.79
N LEU A 156 8.77 3.39 6.08
CA LEU A 156 8.96 4.20 4.88
C LEU A 156 9.72 5.49 5.18
N GLN A 157 9.41 6.17 6.28
CA GLN A 157 10.13 7.37 6.72
C GLN A 157 11.61 7.09 6.99
N ALA A 158 11.92 5.95 7.64
CA ALA A 158 13.30 5.55 7.92
C ALA A 158 14.08 5.23 6.65
N LEU A 159 13.46 4.53 5.69
CA LEU A 159 14.08 4.23 4.40
C LEU A 159 14.30 5.49 3.55
N GLU A 160 13.39 6.45 3.59
CA GLU A 160 13.58 7.75 2.94
C GLU A 160 14.79 8.50 3.53
N GLN A 161 14.93 8.52 4.86
CA GLN A 161 16.09 9.09 5.53
C GLN A 161 17.38 8.37 5.11
N LEU A 162 17.38 7.03 5.11
CA LEU A 162 18.51 6.21 4.69
C LEU A 162 18.90 6.48 3.22
N ALA A 163 17.91 6.58 2.32
CA ALA A 163 18.16 6.91 0.91
C ALA A 163 18.86 8.27 0.77
N ASN A 164 18.42 9.28 1.51
CA ASN A 164 19.04 10.60 1.54
C ASN A 164 20.46 10.55 2.09
N MET A 165 20.69 9.85 3.22
CA MET A 165 22.03 9.66 3.80
C MET A 165 23.01 9.00 2.82
N ARG A 166 22.52 8.03 2.04
CA ARG A 166 23.31 7.31 1.02
C ARG A 166 23.32 8.02 -0.33
N LYS A 167 22.69 9.18 -0.48
CA LYS A 167 22.55 9.95 -1.72
C LYS A 167 21.96 9.13 -2.88
N LEU A 168 21.02 8.25 -2.58
CA LEU A 168 20.30 7.45 -3.56
C LEU A 168 19.17 8.29 -4.17
N ASN A 169 18.97 8.15 -5.48
CA ASN A 169 17.87 8.82 -6.19
C ASN A 169 16.55 8.04 -6.04
N ILE A 170 16.13 7.78 -4.81
CA ILE A 170 14.89 7.04 -4.51
C ILE A 170 13.91 7.98 -3.82
N SER A 171 12.73 8.17 -4.43
CA SER A 171 11.63 8.94 -3.85
C SER A 171 10.65 8.02 -3.12
N PHE A 172 9.95 8.54 -2.12
CA PHE A 172 8.94 7.79 -1.36
C PHE A 172 7.61 8.51 -1.35
N THR A 173 6.50 7.75 -1.36
CA THR A 173 5.16 8.27 -1.12
C THR A 173 4.40 7.34 -0.18
N ASP A 174 4.23 7.76 1.07
CA ASP A 174 3.39 7.11 2.07
C ASP A 174 1.94 7.56 1.89
N ILE A 175 1.10 6.67 1.34
CA ILE A 175 -0.29 6.94 0.99
C ILE A 175 -1.18 6.47 2.13
N ARG A 176 -1.87 7.41 2.77
CA ARG A 176 -2.72 7.18 3.95
C ARG A 176 -4.20 7.42 3.63
N PRO A 177 -4.91 6.45 3.05
CA PRO A 177 -6.35 6.56 2.88
C PRO A 177 -7.08 6.35 4.21
N GLY A 178 -8.33 6.88 4.28
CA GLY A 178 -9.32 6.43 5.24
C GLY A 178 -10.09 5.21 4.72
N PHE A 179 -11.39 5.12 5.02
CA PHE A 179 -12.23 4.03 4.54
C PHE A 179 -12.50 4.15 3.04
N VAL A 180 -12.22 3.08 2.29
CA VAL A 180 -12.41 3.00 0.83
C VAL A 180 -13.25 1.76 0.52
N ALA A 181 -14.28 1.90 -0.29
CA ALA A 181 -15.18 0.81 -0.69
C ALA A 181 -14.44 -0.23 -1.54
N THR A 182 -13.84 -1.20 -0.86
CA THR A 182 -13.08 -2.32 -1.44
C THR A 182 -13.46 -3.60 -0.70
N ALA A 183 -13.12 -4.75 -1.26
CA ALA A 183 -13.33 -6.05 -0.60
C ALA A 183 -12.66 -6.19 0.78
N LEU A 184 -11.82 -5.24 1.19
CA LEU A 184 -11.25 -5.18 2.54
C LEU A 184 -12.28 -4.75 3.59
N LEU A 185 -13.33 -4.05 3.17
CA LEU A 185 -14.44 -3.55 4.00
C LEU A 185 -15.77 -4.20 3.58
N ASP A 186 -15.71 -5.43 3.04
CA ASP A 186 -16.88 -6.20 2.63
C ASP A 186 -17.49 -6.91 3.85
N ASP A 187 -17.95 -6.09 4.78
CA ASP A 187 -18.70 -6.48 5.98
C ASP A 187 -19.94 -5.59 6.10
N GLU A 188 -20.86 -5.95 6.99
CA GLU A 188 -22.14 -5.24 7.20
C GLU A 188 -22.00 -3.91 7.96
N HIS A 189 -20.77 -3.47 8.25
CA HIS A 189 -20.54 -2.27 9.06
C HIS A 189 -20.69 -0.98 8.26
N HIS A 190 -21.26 0.03 8.90
CA HIS A 190 -21.33 1.37 8.32
C HIS A 190 -20.04 2.17 8.59
N TYR A 191 -19.30 2.48 7.52
CA TYR A 191 -18.04 3.22 7.61
C TYR A 191 -18.25 4.71 7.33
N PRO A 192 -17.84 5.60 8.26
CA PRO A 192 -17.97 7.04 8.06
C PRO A 192 -17.04 7.53 6.93
N MET A 193 -17.52 8.51 6.16
CA MET A 193 -16.74 9.13 5.07
C MET A 193 -16.18 8.13 4.05
N LEU A 194 -16.93 7.03 3.79
CA LEU A 194 -16.53 6.00 2.82
C LEU A 194 -16.25 6.63 1.44
N MET A 195 -15.10 6.29 0.87
CA MET A 195 -14.66 6.82 -0.42
C MET A 195 -14.85 5.79 -1.53
N ASN A 196 -15.21 6.27 -2.73
CA ASN A 196 -15.22 5.45 -3.93
C ASN A 196 -13.78 5.08 -4.35
N VAL A 197 -13.55 3.84 -4.77
CA VAL A 197 -12.21 3.30 -5.09
C VAL A 197 -11.58 4.01 -6.29
N GLN A 198 -12.36 4.30 -7.35
CA GLN A 198 -11.84 4.96 -8.56
C GLN A 198 -11.42 6.40 -8.27
N THR A 199 -12.24 7.13 -7.49
CA THR A 199 -11.89 8.49 -7.08
C THR A 199 -10.66 8.51 -6.19
N THR A 200 -10.57 7.55 -5.27
CA THR A 200 -9.40 7.38 -4.39
C THR A 200 -8.14 7.10 -5.20
N ALA A 201 -8.20 6.18 -6.18
CA ALA A 201 -7.06 5.86 -7.04
C ALA A 201 -6.56 7.09 -7.84
N ARG A 202 -7.47 7.92 -8.36
CA ARG A 202 -7.08 9.18 -9.03
C ARG A 202 -6.35 10.15 -8.10
N LEU A 203 -6.81 10.29 -6.85
CA LEU A 203 -6.14 11.12 -5.84
C LEU A 203 -4.76 10.55 -5.46
N ILE A 204 -4.66 9.23 -5.34
CA ILE A 204 -3.40 8.51 -5.11
C ILE A 204 -2.43 8.80 -6.25
N MET A 205 -2.82 8.60 -7.50
CA MET A 205 -1.95 8.84 -8.65
C MET A 205 -1.50 10.29 -8.76
N LYS A 206 -2.37 11.26 -8.40
CA LYS A 206 -1.97 12.67 -8.30
C LYS A 206 -0.86 12.88 -7.26
N ALA A 207 -0.93 12.21 -6.12
CA ALA A 207 0.10 12.29 -5.07
C ALA A 207 1.41 11.60 -5.50
N VAL A 208 1.32 10.44 -6.14
CA VAL A 208 2.46 9.68 -6.67
C VAL A 208 3.19 10.49 -7.75
N LYS A 209 2.46 11.02 -8.74
CA LYS A 209 3.04 11.88 -9.80
C LYS A 209 3.73 13.12 -9.23
N ALA A 210 3.20 13.69 -8.15
CA ALA A 210 3.79 14.83 -7.45
C ALA A 210 4.89 14.44 -6.44
N LYS A 211 5.23 13.15 -6.32
CA LYS A 211 6.21 12.59 -5.37
C LYS A 211 6.01 13.12 -3.95
N LYS A 212 4.76 13.16 -3.47
CA LYS A 212 4.46 13.63 -2.11
C LYS A 212 5.00 12.64 -1.08
N HIS A 213 5.80 13.09 -0.12
CA HIS A 213 6.33 12.25 0.96
C HIS A 213 5.22 11.55 1.75
N VAL A 214 4.19 12.28 2.14
CA VAL A 214 2.99 11.75 2.82
C VAL A 214 1.75 12.29 2.13
N ALA A 215 0.83 11.39 1.78
CA ALA A 215 -0.42 11.71 1.12
C ALA A 215 -1.62 11.16 1.92
N ILE A 216 -2.19 11.98 2.81
CA ILE A 216 -3.51 11.66 3.38
C ILE A 216 -4.55 11.91 2.29
N VAL A 217 -5.21 10.82 1.86
CA VAL A 217 -6.18 10.87 0.77
C VAL A 217 -7.50 11.41 1.29
N ASP A 218 -8.07 12.41 0.56
CA ASP A 218 -9.25 13.18 0.93
C ASP A 218 -8.98 14.22 2.06
N TRP A 219 -9.50 15.42 1.85
CA TRP A 219 -9.33 16.55 2.77
C TRP A 219 -10.02 16.33 4.13
N ARG A 220 -11.14 15.61 4.16
CA ARG A 220 -11.90 15.29 5.38
C ARG A 220 -11.03 14.49 6.35
N TYR A 221 -10.33 13.49 5.85
CA TYR A 221 -9.38 12.72 6.66
C TYR A 221 -8.15 13.55 7.08
N ARG A 222 -7.71 14.51 6.26
CA ARG A 222 -6.64 15.44 6.67
C ARG A 222 -7.02 16.24 7.90
N VAL A 223 -8.23 16.80 7.92
CA VAL A 223 -8.75 17.55 9.07
C VAL A 223 -8.90 16.60 10.29
N LEU A 224 -9.55 15.47 10.11
CA LEU A 224 -9.73 14.47 11.18
C LEU A 224 -8.39 14.09 11.81
N ILE A 225 -7.40 13.71 11.01
CA ILE A 225 -6.08 13.29 11.49
C ILE A 225 -5.33 14.44 12.16
N ALA A 226 -5.45 15.66 11.67
CA ALA A 226 -4.83 16.83 12.30
C ALA A 226 -5.37 17.07 13.72
N LEU A 227 -6.67 16.80 13.95
CA LEU A 227 -7.30 16.90 15.25
C LEU A 227 -6.93 15.71 16.14
N TRP A 228 -7.15 14.49 15.68
CA TRP A 228 -6.99 13.32 16.54
C TRP A 228 -5.51 13.05 16.92
N ARG A 229 -4.54 13.45 16.11
CA ARG A 229 -3.11 13.40 16.49
C ARG A 229 -2.80 14.19 17.77
N ARG A 230 -3.57 15.26 18.03
CA ARG A 230 -3.37 16.14 19.19
C ARG A 230 -4.03 15.60 20.46
N VAL A 231 -4.91 14.60 20.36
CA VAL A 231 -5.56 13.99 21.53
C VAL A 231 -4.49 13.27 22.37
N PRO A 232 -4.28 13.66 23.65
CA PRO A 232 -3.31 13.00 24.52
C PRO A 232 -3.63 11.53 24.73
N ARG A 233 -2.59 10.71 24.97
CA ARG A 233 -2.77 9.27 25.16
C ARG A 233 -3.67 8.93 26.36
N CYS A 234 -3.60 9.75 27.43
CA CYS A 234 -4.45 9.57 28.62
C CYS A 234 -5.95 9.71 28.32
N ILE A 235 -6.31 10.53 27.33
CA ILE A 235 -7.69 10.69 26.87
C ILE A 235 -8.01 9.61 25.84
N TRP A 236 -7.13 9.41 24.84
CA TRP A 236 -7.34 8.46 23.73
C TRP A 236 -7.70 7.05 24.21
N ARG A 237 -7.01 6.55 25.24
CA ARG A 237 -7.21 5.20 25.78
C ARG A 237 -8.62 4.94 26.35
N HIS A 238 -9.40 5.98 26.59
CA HIS A 238 -10.76 5.90 27.14
C HIS A 238 -11.85 6.18 26.10
N LEU A 239 -11.47 6.58 24.86
CA LEU A 239 -12.44 6.90 23.82
C LEU A 239 -13.01 5.61 23.21
N PRO A 240 -14.35 5.42 23.20
CA PRO A 240 -14.98 4.26 22.59
C PRO A 240 -15.07 4.42 21.07
N ILE A 241 -13.93 4.28 20.38
CA ILE A 241 -13.86 4.39 18.93
C ILE A 241 -14.32 3.05 18.33
N LYS A 242 -15.58 3.00 17.91
CA LYS A 242 -16.21 1.86 17.24
C LYS A 242 -16.74 2.29 15.88
N THR A 243 -16.79 1.36 14.93
CA THR A 243 -17.68 1.48 13.77
C THR A 243 -19.10 1.20 14.26
N LYS A 244 -20.09 1.92 13.75
CA LYS A 244 -21.50 1.62 14.10
C LYS A 244 -21.90 0.32 13.40
N ASP A 245 -22.53 -0.55 14.16
CA ASP A 245 -23.29 -1.69 13.64
C ASP A 245 -24.46 -1.19 12.78
#